data_83b7b3ead3e40cfb4da3f97d96a11ad8
#
_entry.id   83b7b3ead3e40cfb4da3f97d96a11ad8
#
_cell.length_a   1.000
_cell.length_b   1.000
_cell.length_c   1.000
_cell.angle_alpha   90.00
_cell.angle_beta   90.00
_cell.angle_gamma   90.00
#
_symmetry.space_group_name_H-M   'P 1'
#
loop_
_entity.id
_entity.type
_entity.pdbx_description
1 polymer ?
#
loop_
_entity_poly.entity_id
_entity_poly.type
_entity_poly.pdbx_seq_one_letter_code
_entity_poly.pdbx_strand_id
1 'polypeptide(L)'
;MIVSSEKIWYYVIMDMLSNTLTDKFEKVLQEYTELEDFLCSVEIMSDNKLFEFYRKKKSKLEPLAKAVREWNTANEELAVAKELLSLEENVDEKMALKKKVEELEEKTEQKLEQAKQVFQNQKTFGEQTAKVEISYKSGENILEFLSGVFEKFADETFSHFEIIKKETESIWIVISGEGVFEKLKHFSGLIKKTESGKESTALCVVLNDNKCEIEFDEKDVEVQTSRSGGAGGQHINKTESAVRLVHTPTGIVAECQDERSQLKNKEKAMQALKQKILQKQAENNEKYIKNQRNELKNAIFSNSTVLEFDFDKNEACHIKTKVHFKLKEILEGNLSKIVREIN
;
A
#
# COMPACT_ATOMS: atom_id res chain seq x y z
N MET A 1 -2.31 46.02 -12.87
CA MET A 1 -2.29 45.41 -11.52
C MET A 1 -1.36 44.22 -11.61
N ILE A 2 -0.23 44.32 -10.93
CA ILE A 2 0.81 43.26 -10.93
C ILE A 2 0.30 42.18 -10.00
N VAL A 3 -0.10 41.03 -10.57
CA VAL A 3 -0.41 39.82 -9.78
C VAL A 3 0.91 39.41 -9.13
N SER A 4 0.96 39.41 -7.80
CA SER A 4 2.20 39.10 -7.05
C SER A 4 2.73 37.75 -7.46
N SER A 5 4.03 37.62 -7.66
CA SER A 5 4.72 36.40 -8.03
C SER A 5 4.39 35.21 -7.11
N GLU A 6 3.98 35.46 -5.87
CA GLU A 6 3.54 34.48 -4.89
C GLU A 6 2.24 33.77 -5.28
N LYS A 7 1.27 34.46 -5.91
CA LYS A 7 0.02 33.82 -6.38
C LYS A 7 0.26 32.94 -7.60
N ILE A 8 1.16 33.32 -8.49
CA ILE A 8 1.53 32.49 -9.66
C ILE A 8 2.24 31.22 -9.18
N TRP A 9 3.15 31.33 -8.21
CA TRP A 9 3.81 30.18 -7.58
C TRP A 9 2.83 29.26 -6.84
N TYR A 10 1.85 29.83 -6.15
CA TYR A 10 0.81 29.04 -5.48
C TYR A 10 -0.02 28.20 -6.48
N TYR A 11 -0.42 28.78 -7.62
CA TYR A 11 -1.15 28.06 -8.65
C TYR A 11 -0.30 26.99 -9.35
N VAL A 12 0.97 27.25 -9.63
CA VAL A 12 1.90 26.28 -10.23
C VAL A 12 2.17 25.12 -9.24
N ILE A 13 2.31 25.42 -7.96
CA ILE A 13 2.50 24.41 -6.90
C ILE A 13 1.24 23.54 -6.72
N MET A 14 0.05 24.14 -6.77
CA MET A 14 -1.21 23.40 -6.70
C MET A 14 -1.41 22.51 -7.93
N ASP A 15 -1.00 22.94 -9.11
CA ASP A 15 -1.07 22.15 -10.35
C ASP A 15 -0.10 20.96 -10.32
N MET A 16 1.11 21.12 -9.79
CA MET A 16 2.09 20.02 -9.62
C MET A 16 1.69 19.02 -8.53
N LEU A 17 1.02 19.47 -7.45
CA LEU A 17 0.45 18.57 -6.41
C LEU A 17 -0.77 17.82 -6.91
N SER A 18 -1.55 18.41 -7.82
CA SER A 18 -2.71 17.78 -8.42
C SER A 18 -2.33 16.57 -9.28
N ASN A 19 -1.26 16.65 -10.07
CA ASN A 19 -0.89 15.58 -11.00
C ASN A 19 -0.64 14.24 -10.30
N THR A 20 0.07 14.19 -9.17
CA THR A 20 0.28 12.93 -8.45
C THR A 20 -0.97 12.40 -7.74
N LEU A 21 -1.85 13.28 -7.27
CA LEU A 21 -3.11 12.89 -6.64
C LEU A 21 -4.16 12.52 -7.69
N THR A 22 -4.20 13.25 -8.80
CA THR A 22 -5.06 12.99 -9.95
C THR A 22 -4.75 11.62 -10.55
N ASP A 23 -3.47 11.28 -10.73
CA ASP A 23 -3.04 9.96 -11.21
C ASP A 23 -3.52 8.82 -10.28
N LYS A 24 -3.53 9.06 -8.96
CA LYS A 24 -4.05 8.10 -7.98
C LYS A 24 -5.56 7.95 -8.09
N PHE A 25 -6.28 9.04 -8.28
CA PHE A 25 -7.74 9.05 -8.44
C PHE A 25 -8.18 8.40 -9.77
N GLU A 26 -7.45 8.64 -10.85
CA GLU A 26 -7.67 7.98 -12.14
C GLU A 26 -7.50 6.47 -12.04
N LYS A 27 -6.44 5.99 -11.37
CA LYS A 27 -6.22 4.57 -11.11
C LYS A 27 -7.37 3.94 -10.31
N VAL A 28 -7.89 4.65 -9.32
CA VAL A 28 -9.04 4.19 -8.51
C VAL A 28 -10.29 4.04 -9.40
N LEU A 29 -10.56 5.00 -10.28
CA LEU A 29 -11.70 4.91 -11.20
C LEU A 29 -11.52 3.80 -12.23
N GLN A 30 -10.31 3.62 -12.73
CA GLN A 30 -9.98 2.53 -13.64
C GLN A 30 -10.19 1.16 -12.96
N GLU A 31 -9.65 0.97 -11.76
CA GLU A 31 -9.83 -0.27 -10.99
C GLU A 31 -11.31 -0.54 -10.69
N TYR A 32 -12.07 0.50 -10.35
CA TYR A 32 -13.51 0.37 -10.11
C TYR A 32 -14.26 -0.08 -11.37
N THR A 33 -13.91 0.46 -12.53
CA THR A 33 -14.52 0.08 -13.82
C THR A 33 -14.14 -1.34 -14.22
N GLU A 34 -12.88 -1.74 -14.04
CA GLU A 34 -12.42 -3.11 -14.27
C GLU A 34 -13.18 -4.11 -13.39
N LEU A 35 -13.47 -3.74 -12.12
CA LEU A 35 -14.27 -4.58 -11.21
C LEU A 35 -15.74 -4.67 -11.67
N GLU A 36 -16.30 -3.63 -12.27
CA GLU A 36 -17.63 -3.68 -12.89
C GLU A 36 -17.65 -4.64 -14.06
N ASP A 37 -16.66 -4.57 -14.95
CA ASP A 37 -16.54 -5.45 -16.11
C ASP A 37 -16.34 -6.92 -15.69
N PHE A 38 -15.49 -7.16 -14.68
CA PHE A 38 -15.30 -8.52 -14.13
C PHE A 38 -16.61 -9.10 -13.57
N LEU A 39 -17.38 -8.32 -12.82
CA LEU A 39 -18.66 -8.77 -12.26
C LEU A 39 -19.72 -9.06 -13.34
N CYS A 40 -19.57 -8.51 -14.54
CA CYS A 40 -20.43 -8.77 -15.69
C CYS A 40 -19.96 -9.96 -16.54
N SER A 41 -18.77 -10.51 -16.27
CA SER A 41 -18.24 -11.65 -17.05
C SER A 41 -18.93 -12.96 -16.67
N VAL A 42 -19.22 -13.79 -17.68
CA VAL A 42 -19.89 -15.08 -17.49
C VAL A 42 -19.07 -16.05 -16.63
N GLU A 43 -17.76 -15.98 -16.75
CA GLU A 43 -16.83 -16.83 -16.00
C GLU A 43 -16.90 -16.56 -14.49
N ILE A 44 -16.93 -15.29 -14.10
CA ILE A 44 -17.01 -14.87 -12.68
C ILE A 44 -18.43 -15.08 -12.14
N MET A 45 -19.46 -14.82 -12.94
CA MET A 45 -20.85 -15.06 -12.52
C MET A 45 -21.16 -16.55 -12.26
N SER A 46 -20.41 -17.47 -12.88
CA SER A 46 -20.56 -18.91 -12.66
C SER A 46 -19.83 -19.41 -11.40
N ASP A 47 -18.84 -18.69 -10.89
CA ASP A 47 -18.13 -19.00 -9.64
C ASP A 47 -18.61 -18.08 -8.50
N ASN A 48 -19.46 -18.63 -7.63
CA ASN A 48 -20.07 -17.87 -6.55
C ASN A 48 -19.03 -17.28 -5.56
N LYS A 49 -17.90 -17.96 -5.35
CA LYS A 49 -16.82 -17.45 -4.47
C LYS A 49 -16.09 -16.27 -5.12
N LEU A 50 -15.77 -16.39 -6.38
CA LEU A 50 -15.07 -15.37 -7.15
C LEU A 50 -15.96 -14.12 -7.32
N PHE A 51 -17.25 -14.34 -7.61
CA PHE A 51 -18.24 -13.25 -7.68
C PHE A 51 -18.35 -12.47 -6.37
N GLU A 52 -18.49 -13.16 -5.22
CA GLU A 52 -18.55 -12.51 -3.91
C GLU A 52 -17.25 -11.79 -3.56
N PHE A 53 -16.10 -12.29 -3.98
CA PHE A 53 -14.80 -11.61 -3.81
C PHE A 53 -14.79 -10.28 -4.54
N TYR A 54 -15.08 -10.26 -5.85
CA TYR A 54 -15.07 -9.03 -6.64
C TYR A 54 -16.18 -8.07 -6.22
N ARG A 55 -17.35 -8.57 -5.83
CA ARG A 55 -18.45 -7.77 -5.30
C ARG A 55 -18.03 -7.02 -4.03
N LYS A 56 -17.38 -7.70 -3.08
CA LYS A 56 -16.88 -7.07 -1.85
C LYS A 56 -15.77 -6.05 -2.16
N LYS A 57 -14.86 -6.37 -3.08
CA LYS A 57 -13.80 -5.43 -3.49
C LYS A 57 -14.41 -4.17 -4.11
N LYS A 58 -15.37 -4.30 -5.01
CA LYS A 58 -16.12 -3.17 -5.59
C LYS A 58 -16.81 -2.34 -4.52
N SER A 59 -17.56 -2.98 -3.61
CA SER A 59 -18.29 -2.27 -2.54
C SER A 59 -17.37 -1.45 -1.63
N LYS A 60 -16.14 -1.90 -1.39
CA LYS A 60 -15.14 -1.13 -0.62
C LYS A 60 -14.62 0.08 -1.38
N LEU A 61 -14.42 -0.05 -2.68
CA LEU A 61 -13.90 1.02 -3.53
C LEU A 61 -14.97 2.07 -3.86
N GLU A 62 -16.25 1.69 -3.80
CA GLU A 62 -17.40 2.51 -4.19
C GLU A 62 -17.46 3.89 -3.52
N PRO A 63 -17.25 4.05 -2.19
CA PRO A 63 -17.29 5.37 -1.56
C PRO A 63 -16.23 6.31 -2.11
N LEU A 64 -15.02 5.80 -2.40
CA LEU A 64 -13.94 6.59 -2.97
C LEU A 64 -14.20 6.89 -4.45
N ALA A 65 -14.58 5.89 -5.23
CA ALA A 65 -14.91 6.08 -6.64
C ALA A 65 -16.04 7.13 -6.82
N LYS A 66 -17.04 7.12 -5.93
CA LYS A 66 -18.12 8.11 -5.91
C LYS A 66 -17.59 9.52 -5.60
N ALA A 67 -16.79 9.66 -4.56
CA ALA A 67 -16.22 10.96 -4.17
C ALA A 67 -15.32 11.54 -5.27
N VAL A 68 -14.52 10.70 -5.94
CA VAL A 68 -13.67 11.10 -7.06
C VAL A 68 -14.50 11.50 -8.28
N ARG A 69 -15.56 10.76 -8.61
CA ARG A 69 -16.48 11.14 -9.72
C ARG A 69 -17.16 12.48 -9.47
N GLU A 70 -17.61 12.73 -8.22
CA GLU A 70 -18.22 14.02 -7.85
C GLU A 70 -17.22 15.18 -7.96
N TRP A 71 -15.97 14.96 -7.60
CA TRP A 71 -14.90 15.94 -7.78
C TRP A 71 -14.61 16.20 -9.27
N ASN A 72 -14.48 15.16 -10.09
CA ASN A 72 -14.26 15.28 -11.53
C ASN A 72 -15.37 16.09 -12.20
N THR A 73 -16.64 15.79 -11.88
CA THR A 73 -17.78 16.54 -12.41
C THR A 73 -17.73 18.02 -12.03
N ALA A 74 -17.41 18.33 -10.78
CA ALA A 74 -17.27 19.71 -10.31
C ALA A 74 -16.10 20.44 -11.02
N ASN A 75 -15.01 19.74 -11.29
CA ASN A 75 -13.85 20.28 -11.99
C ASN A 75 -14.14 20.55 -13.48
N GLU A 76 -14.91 19.68 -14.13
CA GLU A 76 -15.41 19.88 -15.50
C GLU A 76 -16.36 21.08 -15.58
N GLU A 77 -17.32 21.20 -14.65
CA GLU A 77 -18.22 22.36 -14.56
C GLU A 77 -17.42 23.67 -14.40
N LEU A 78 -16.37 23.65 -13.57
CA LEU A 78 -15.49 24.80 -13.35
C LEU A 78 -14.70 25.17 -14.61
N ALA A 79 -14.17 24.15 -15.32
CA ALA A 79 -13.41 24.36 -16.56
C ALA A 79 -14.30 25.03 -17.63
N VAL A 80 -15.52 24.53 -17.84
CA VAL A 80 -16.49 25.12 -18.77
C VAL A 80 -16.87 26.56 -18.36
N ALA A 81 -17.09 26.82 -17.06
CA ALA A 81 -17.41 28.17 -16.60
C ALA A 81 -16.24 29.16 -16.81
N LYS A 82 -14.99 28.70 -16.63
CA LYS A 82 -13.78 29.52 -16.92
C LYS A 82 -13.63 29.80 -18.41
N GLU A 83 -13.90 28.83 -19.26
CA GLU A 83 -13.88 29.02 -20.70
C GLU A 83 -14.93 30.04 -21.14
N LEU A 84 -16.18 29.91 -20.69
CA LEU A 84 -17.24 30.88 -20.97
C LEU A 84 -16.87 32.28 -20.48
N LEU A 85 -16.29 32.41 -19.28
CA LEU A 85 -15.83 33.70 -18.76
C LEU A 85 -14.74 34.34 -19.66
N SER A 86 -13.91 33.54 -20.29
CA SER A 86 -12.85 34.03 -21.20
C SER A 86 -13.39 34.57 -22.52
N LEU A 87 -14.52 34.03 -22.97
CA LEU A 87 -15.16 34.37 -24.25
C LEU A 87 -16.19 35.50 -24.13
N GLU A 88 -16.65 35.83 -22.90
CA GLU A 88 -17.71 36.81 -22.68
C GLU A 88 -17.18 38.25 -22.78
N GLU A 89 -17.85 39.06 -23.65
CA GLU A 89 -17.50 40.47 -23.86
C GLU A 89 -18.44 41.42 -23.09
N ASN A 90 -19.67 40.98 -22.75
CA ASN A 90 -20.62 41.78 -22.03
C ASN A 90 -20.22 41.93 -20.56
N VAL A 91 -20.11 43.18 -20.08
CA VAL A 91 -19.62 43.49 -18.74
C VAL A 91 -20.51 42.93 -17.63
N ASP A 92 -21.81 43.00 -17.77
CA ASP A 92 -22.79 42.55 -16.77
C ASP A 92 -22.80 41.01 -16.68
N GLU A 93 -22.78 40.32 -17.81
CA GLU A 93 -22.72 38.86 -17.89
C GLU A 93 -21.38 38.33 -17.42
N LYS A 94 -20.28 39.03 -17.71
CA LYS A 94 -18.96 38.71 -17.22
C LYS A 94 -18.85 38.83 -15.70
N MET A 95 -19.56 39.79 -15.09
CA MET A 95 -19.62 39.91 -13.63
C MET A 95 -20.40 38.76 -13.00
N ALA A 96 -21.50 38.35 -13.60
CA ALA A 96 -22.29 37.20 -13.15
C ALA A 96 -21.50 35.89 -13.27
N LEU A 97 -20.79 35.68 -14.41
CA LEU A 97 -19.96 34.53 -14.62
C LEU A 97 -18.76 34.47 -13.66
N LYS A 98 -18.15 35.60 -13.31
CA LYS A 98 -17.10 35.64 -12.30
C LYS A 98 -17.58 35.11 -10.96
N LYS A 99 -18.75 35.57 -10.50
CA LYS A 99 -19.33 35.10 -9.24
C LYS A 99 -19.61 33.60 -9.28
N LYS A 100 -20.12 33.10 -10.40
CA LYS A 100 -20.36 31.66 -10.60
C LYS A 100 -19.07 30.85 -10.59
N VAL A 101 -17.98 31.36 -11.17
CA VAL A 101 -16.66 30.71 -11.14
C VAL A 101 -16.13 30.63 -9.71
N GLU A 102 -16.26 31.69 -8.91
CA GLU A 102 -15.88 31.70 -7.49
C GLU A 102 -16.64 30.63 -6.68
N GLU A 103 -17.99 30.57 -6.88
CA GLU A 103 -18.83 29.52 -6.24
C GLU A 103 -18.43 28.10 -6.64
N LEU A 104 -18.07 27.88 -7.93
CA LEU A 104 -17.64 26.59 -8.42
C LEU A 104 -16.21 26.24 -7.95
N GLU A 105 -15.33 27.20 -7.77
CA GLU A 105 -14.00 26.99 -7.17
C GLU A 105 -14.12 26.50 -5.73
N GLU A 106 -14.93 27.14 -4.91
CA GLU A 106 -15.20 26.67 -3.54
C GLU A 106 -15.80 25.27 -3.51
N LYS A 107 -16.79 25.00 -4.39
CA LYS A 107 -17.43 23.68 -4.50
C LYS A 107 -16.41 22.59 -4.89
N THR A 108 -15.54 22.89 -5.86
CA THR A 108 -14.52 21.94 -6.34
C THR A 108 -13.49 21.66 -5.26
N GLU A 109 -13.05 22.67 -4.50
CA GLU A 109 -12.14 22.50 -3.38
C GLU A 109 -12.73 21.67 -2.26
N GLN A 110 -14.00 21.90 -1.90
CA GLN A 110 -14.74 21.10 -0.92
C GLN A 110 -14.83 19.63 -1.35
N LYS A 111 -15.15 19.37 -2.64
CA LYS A 111 -15.22 17.99 -3.17
C LYS A 111 -13.85 17.31 -3.20
N LEU A 112 -12.79 18.03 -3.51
CA LEU A 112 -11.43 17.52 -3.45
C LEU A 112 -11.05 17.12 -2.03
N GLU A 113 -11.39 17.96 -1.04
CA GLU A 113 -11.08 17.66 0.36
C GLU A 113 -11.88 16.45 0.87
N GLN A 114 -13.14 16.32 0.48
CA GLN A 114 -13.93 15.11 0.75
C GLN A 114 -13.31 13.86 0.15
N ALA A 115 -12.88 13.91 -1.12
CA ALA A 115 -12.20 12.77 -1.77
C ALA A 115 -10.89 12.41 -1.08
N LYS A 116 -10.08 13.40 -0.64
CA LYS A 116 -8.86 13.18 0.14
C LYS A 116 -9.14 12.50 1.48
N GLN A 117 -10.16 12.95 2.22
CA GLN A 117 -10.55 12.36 3.50
C GLN A 117 -10.98 10.90 3.33
N VAL A 118 -11.81 10.60 2.32
CA VAL A 118 -12.23 9.22 2.03
C VAL A 118 -11.01 8.37 1.65
N PHE A 119 -10.08 8.89 0.85
CA PHE A 119 -8.85 8.21 0.47
C PHE A 119 -7.93 7.94 1.65
N GLN A 120 -7.77 8.90 2.57
CA GLN A 120 -7.00 8.72 3.80
C GLN A 120 -7.63 7.70 4.73
N ASN A 121 -8.96 7.74 4.89
CA ASN A 121 -9.69 6.78 5.71
C ASN A 121 -9.58 5.35 5.15
N GLN A 122 -9.57 5.18 3.82
CA GLN A 122 -9.29 3.89 3.21
C GLN A 122 -7.84 3.42 3.40
N LYS A 123 -6.86 4.33 3.42
CA LYS A 123 -5.46 3.98 3.76
C LYS A 123 -5.30 3.48 5.20
N THR A 124 -6.07 3.99 6.15
CA THR A 124 -6.04 3.53 7.56
C THR A 124 -6.64 2.13 7.75
N PHE A 125 -7.55 1.71 6.88
CA PHE A 125 -8.06 0.33 6.78
C PHE A 125 -7.42 -0.46 5.62
N GLY A 126 -6.29 0.05 5.08
CA GLY A 126 -5.63 -0.45 3.89
C GLY A 126 -5.23 -1.92 3.96
N GLU A 127 -5.01 -2.50 2.79
CA GLU A 127 -4.45 -3.83 2.63
C GLU A 127 -3.19 -3.96 3.49
N GLN A 128 -3.28 -4.76 4.53
CA GLN A 128 -2.13 -5.13 5.34
C GLN A 128 -1.51 -6.39 4.74
N THR A 129 -0.21 -6.44 4.78
CA THR A 129 0.52 -7.64 4.39
C THR A 129 1.14 -8.27 5.63
N ALA A 130 0.75 -9.50 5.91
CA ALA A 130 1.36 -10.33 6.93
C ALA A 130 2.29 -11.35 6.27
N LYS A 131 3.54 -11.38 6.73
CA LYS A 131 4.52 -12.40 6.35
C LYS A 131 4.60 -13.42 7.46
N VAL A 132 4.23 -14.66 7.15
CA VAL A 132 4.17 -15.75 8.13
C VAL A 132 5.32 -16.71 7.88
N GLU A 133 6.17 -16.90 8.87
CA GLU A 133 7.21 -17.94 8.90
C GLU A 133 6.73 -19.09 9.77
N ILE A 134 6.65 -20.28 9.21
CA ILE A 134 6.35 -21.51 9.92
C ILE A 134 7.62 -22.35 9.92
N SER A 135 8.21 -22.59 11.09
CA SER A 135 9.44 -23.35 11.26
C SER A 135 9.17 -24.65 11.99
N TYR A 136 9.64 -25.77 11.43
CA TYR A 136 9.52 -27.10 12.02
C TYR A 136 10.27 -27.18 13.37
N LYS A 137 9.69 -27.93 14.32
CA LYS A 137 10.32 -28.24 15.61
C LYS A 137 10.33 -29.75 15.86
N SER A 138 9.19 -30.42 15.70
CA SER A 138 9.07 -31.87 15.91
C SER A 138 7.82 -32.42 15.24
N GLY A 139 7.81 -33.73 14.99
CA GLY A 139 6.64 -34.47 14.50
C GLY A 139 6.56 -34.53 12.97
N GLU A 140 5.44 -34.92 12.43
CA GLU A 140 5.23 -35.14 11.00
C GLU A 140 4.19 -34.19 10.41
N ASN A 141 4.39 -33.75 9.17
CA ASN A 141 3.42 -32.99 8.35
C ASN A 141 2.84 -31.70 8.95
N ILE A 142 3.46 -31.14 10.00
CA ILE A 142 2.96 -29.92 10.68
C ILE A 142 3.04 -28.68 9.78
N LEU A 143 4.07 -28.57 8.93
CA LEU A 143 4.29 -27.42 8.06
C LEU A 143 3.19 -27.33 6.99
N GLU A 144 2.88 -28.45 6.35
CA GLU A 144 1.85 -28.52 5.31
C GLU A 144 0.46 -28.33 5.90
N PHE A 145 0.21 -28.92 7.06
CA PHE A 145 -1.01 -28.74 7.80
C PHE A 145 -1.28 -27.25 8.10
N LEU A 146 -0.32 -26.55 8.68
CA LEU A 146 -0.46 -25.12 9.01
C LEU A 146 -0.56 -24.25 7.76
N SER A 147 0.20 -24.56 6.71
CA SER A 147 0.06 -23.85 5.42
C SER A 147 -1.36 -23.95 4.89
N GLY A 148 -1.98 -25.13 4.92
CA GLY A 148 -3.37 -25.33 4.50
C GLY A 148 -4.39 -24.61 5.41
N VAL A 149 -4.12 -24.47 6.70
CA VAL A 149 -4.97 -23.68 7.62
C VAL A 149 -4.92 -22.19 7.28
N PHE A 150 -3.74 -21.64 6.97
CA PHE A 150 -3.60 -20.24 6.56
C PHE A 150 -4.16 -19.98 5.17
N GLU A 151 -4.04 -20.91 4.24
CA GLU A 151 -4.67 -20.82 2.91
C GLU A 151 -6.19 -20.72 3.02
N LYS A 152 -6.82 -21.58 3.80
CA LYS A 152 -8.27 -21.53 4.05
C LYS A 152 -8.71 -20.27 4.76
N PHE A 153 -7.89 -19.75 5.69
CA PHE A 153 -8.14 -18.46 6.29
C PHE A 153 -8.12 -17.32 5.27
N ALA A 154 -7.16 -17.36 4.33
CA ALA A 154 -7.10 -16.37 3.26
C ALA A 154 -8.33 -16.48 2.34
N ASP A 155 -8.78 -17.67 1.99
CA ASP A 155 -10.01 -17.91 1.23
C ASP A 155 -11.25 -17.34 1.95
N GLU A 156 -11.40 -17.60 3.26
CA GLU A 156 -12.53 -17.11 4.05
C GLU A 156 -12.55 -15.60 4.16
N THR A 157 -11.37 -14.99 4.32
CA THR A 157 -11.22 -13.54 4.48
C THR A 157 -11.10 -12.80 3.15
N PHE A 158 -11.15 -13.50 2.01
CA PHE A 158 -10.93 -12.97 0.68
C PHE A 158 -9.59 -12.21 0.58
N SER A 159 -8.56 -12.78 1.18
CA SER A 159 -7.20 -12.27 1.18
C SER A 159 -6.35 -12.98 0.14
N HIS A 160 -5.37 -12.29 -0.42
CA HIS A 160 -4.40 -12.94 -1.32
C HIS A 160 -3.45 -13.80 -0.50
N PHE A 161 -3.19 -15.03 -0.96
CA PHE A 161 -2.29 -16.00 -0.35
C PHE A 161 -1.20 -16.41 -1.32
N GLU A 162 0.06 -16.38 -0.88
CA GLU A 162 1.22 -16.77 -1.69
C GLU A 162 2.27 -17.46 -0.82
N ILE A 163 2.77 -18.61 -1.26
CA ILE A 163 3.94 -19.26 -0.66
C ILE A 163 5.19 -18.74 -1.35
N ILE A 164 5.96 -17.87 -0.68
CA ILE A 164 7.17 -17.27 -1.25
C ILE A 164 8.40 -18.16 -1.14
N LYS A 165 8.42 -19.09 -0.16
CA LYS A 165 9.53 -20.01 0.04
C LYS A 165 9.06 -21.28 0.75
N LYS A 166 9.44 -22.43 0.23
CA LYS A 166 9.20 -23.74 0.85
C LYS A 166 10.53 -24.47 0.97
N GLU A 167 10.95 -24.73 2.20
CA GLU A 167 12.15 -25.47 2.56
C GLU A 167 11.77 -26.72 3.37
N THR A 168 12.72 -27.62 3.61
CA THR A 168 12.47 -28.84 4.37
C THR A 168 12.00 -28.56 5.82
N GLU A 169 12.53 -27.50 6.42
CA GLU A 169 12.27 -27.15 7.83
C GLU A 169 11.47 -25.84 8.00
N SER A 170 11.11 -25.15 6.92
CA SER A 170 10.36 -23.92 7.01
C SER A 170 9.53 -23.63 5.76
N ILE A 171 8.37 -22.98 5.99
CA ILE A 171 7.52 -22.40 4.95
C ILE A 171 7.34 -20.92 5.24
N TRP A 172 7.48 -20.11 4.19
CA TRP A 172 7.21 -18.68 4.24
C TRP A 172 6.00 -18.35 3.38
N ILE A 173 5.02 -17.71 3.99
CA ILE A 173 3.74 -17.35 3.38
C ILE A 173 3.57 -15.84 3.46
N VAL A 174 3.02 -15.24 2.42
CA VAL A 174 2.53 -13.85 2.41
C VAL A 174 1.01 -13.89 2.28
N ILE A 175 0.34 -13.18 3.16
CA ILE A 175 -1.11 -13.00 3.11
C ILE A 175 -1.40 -11.51 3.11
N SER A 176 -2.07 -11.03 2.05
CA SER A 176 -2.41 -9.61 1.87
C SER A 176 -3.92 -9.43 1.86
N GLY A 177 -4.40 -8.50 2.68
CA GLY A 177 -5.83 -8.23 2.78
C GLY A 177 -6.15 -7.30 3.95
N GLU A 178 -7.43 -7.04 4.16
CA GLU A 178 -7.91 -6.09 5.17
C GLU A 178 -7.67 -6.57 6.60
N GLY A 179 -6.82 -5.84 7.32
CA GLY A 179 -6.53 -6.12 8.72
C GLY A 179 -5.90 -7.50 8.96
N VAL A 180 -5.28 -8.10 7.95
CA VAL A 180 -4.72 -9.45 8.00
C VAL A 180 -3.66 -9.57 9.10
N PHE A 181 -2.75 -8.60 9.20
CA PHE A 181 -1.73 -8.63 10.24
C PHE A 181 -2.34 -8.58 11.65
N GLU A 182 -3.32 -7.68 11.86
CA GLU A 182 -3.99 -7.56 13.16
C GLU A 182 -4.72 -8.85 13.57
N LYS A 183 -5.28 -9.57 12.59
CA LYS A 183 -5.94 -10.86 12.81
C LYS A 183 -4.92 -11.98 13.07
N LEU A 184 -3.80 -12.00 12.36
CA LEU A 184 -2.83 -13.09 12.42
C LEU A 184 -1.75 -12.92 13.50
N LYS A 185 -1.46 -11.71 13.99
CA LYS A 185 -0.41 -11.46 14.99
C LYS A 185 -0.53 -12.32 16.26
N HIS A 186 -1.75 -12.70 16.63
CA HIS A 186 -2.04 -13.52 17.80
C HIS A 186 -1.62 -14.99 17.64
N PHE A 187 -1.34 -15.44 16.42
CA PHE A 187 -0.84 -16.79 16.12
C PHE A 187 0.69 -16.91 16.20
N SER A 188 1.39 -15.82 16.55
CA SER A 188 2.83 -15.87 16.78
C SER A 188 3.15 -16.65 18.04
N GLY A 189 3.77 -17.82 17.89
CA GLY A 189 4.13 -18.69 18.99
C GLY A 189 4.33 -20.14 18.57
N LEU A 190 4.44 -21.03 19.54
CA LEU A 190 4.44 -22.47 19.29
C LEU A 190 3.02 -22.94 19.00
N ILE A 191 2.86 -23.68 17.91
CA ILE A 191 1.61 -24.32 17.53
C ILE A 191 1.83 -25.84 17.63
N LYS A 192 0.92 -26.51 18.33
CA LYS A 192 0.96 -27.94 18.57
C LYS A 192 -0.17 -28.63 17.84
N LYS A 193 0.09 -29.78 17.24
CA LYS A 193 -0.90 -30.70 16.65
C LYS A 193 -0.77 -32.05 17.32
N THR A 194 -1.88 -32.58 17.84
CA THR A 194 -1.98 -33.94 18.40
C THR A 194 -2.89 -34.78 17.51
N GLU A 195 -2.41 -35.88 16.98
CA GLU A 195 -3.15 -36.79 16.12
C GLU A 195 -2.72 -38.22 16.35
N SER A 196 -3.67 -39.12 16.69
CA SER A 196 -3.41 -40.52 17.02
C SER A 196 -2.37 -40.73 18.11
N GLY A 197 -2.41 -39.89 19.15
CA GLY A 197 -1.46 -39.88 20.26
C GLY A 197 -0.05 -39.35 19.92
N LYS A 198 0.20 -38.91 18.68
CA LYS A 198 1.47 -38.31 18.28
C LYS A 198 1.39 -36.79 18.29
N GLU A 199 2.43 -36.16 18.82
CA GLU A 199 2.56 -34.71 18.90
C GLU A 199 3.50 -34.18 17.83
N SER A 200 3.03 -33.16 17.12
CA SER A 200 3.84 -32.38 16.16
C SER A 200 3.84 -30.92 16.56
N THR A 201 4.99 -30.24 16.46
CA THR A 201 5.10 -28.84 16.90
C THR A 201 5.84 -28.01 15.83
N ALA A 202 5.31 -26.81 15.57
CA ALA A 202 5.97 -25.82 14.75
C ALA A 202 5.99 -24.46 15.45
N LEU A 203 6.99 -23.65 15.11
CA LEU A 203 7.08 -22.26 15.50
C LEU A 203 6.48 -21.39 14.38
N CYS A 204 5.43 -20.66 14.70
CA CYS A 204 4.83 -19.68 13.81
C CYS A 204 5.26 -18.26 14.21
N VAL A 205 5.73 -17.47 13.28
CA VAL A 205 6.11 -16.06 13.48
C VAL A 205 5.38 -15.22 12.45
N VAL A 206 4.51 -14.32 12.91
CA VAL A 206 3.76 -13.41 12.05
C VAL A 206 4.42 -12.04 12.10
N LEU A 207 4.86 -11.57 10.95
CA LEU A 207 5.57 -10.30 10.77
C LEU A 207 4.69 -9.31 10.01
N ASN A 208 4.75 -8.06 10.40
CA ASN A 208 4.12 -6.98 9.63
C ASN A 208 5.03 -6.62 8.45
N ASP A 209 4.57 -6.91 7.23
CA ASP A 209 5.28 -6.59 5.97
C ASP A 209 4.66 -5.36 5.29
N ASN A 210 3.96 -4.51 6.04
CA ASN A 210 3.50 -3.24 5.51
C ASN A 210 4.73 -2.39 5.15
N LYS A 211 4.94 -2.24 3.86
CA LYS A 211 6.02 -1.39 3.34
C LYS A 211 5.76 0.04 3.80
N CYS A 212 6.68 0.60 4.58
CA CYS A 212 6.74 2.05 4.77
C CYS A 212 7.15 2.64 3.41
N GLU A 213 6.18 3.08 2.63
CA GLU A 213 6.44 3.83 1.41
C GLU A 213 6.90 5.23 1.82
N ILE A 214 8.15 5.58 1.52
CA ILE A 214 8.58 6.97 1.53
C ILE A 214 8.00 7.57 0.25
N GLU A 215 7.03 8.46 0.38
CA GLU A 215 6.53 9.22 -0.77
C GLU A 215 7.69 10.08 -1.29
N PHE A 216 8.06 9.86 -2.55
CA PHE A 216 9.06 10.68 -3.22
C PHE A 216 8.36 11.93 -3.75
N ASP A 217 8.60 13.09 -3.12
CA ASP A 217 8.19 14.38 -3.66
C ASP A 217 9.41 15.07 -4.29
N GLU A 218 9.28 15.54 -5.52
CA GLU A 218 10.34 16.30 -6.19
C GLU A 218 10.67 17.64 -5.50
N LYS A 219 9.76 18.15 -4.66
CA LYS A 219 9.96 19.33 -3.82
C LYS A 219 10.99 19.12 -2.72
N ASP A 220 11.13 17.86 -2.29
CA ASP A 220 12.11 17.47 -1.28
C ASP A 220 13.51 17.29 -1.87
N VAL A 221 13.68 17.58 -3.17
CA VAL A 221 14.96 17.44 -3.86
C VAL A 221 15.62 18.79 -4.04
N GLU A 222 16.71 19.00 -3.35
CA GLU A 222 17.60 20.13 -3.56
C GLU A 222 18.48 19.88 -4.78
N VAL A 223 18.51 20.85 -5.71
CA VAL A 223 19.29 20.77 -6.95
C VAL A 223 20.51 21.66 -6.82
N GLN A 224 21.69 21.08 -6.89
CA GLN A 224 22.97 21.78 -6.90
C GLN A 224 23.64 21.57 -8.27
N THR A 225 24.13 22.64 -8.87
CA THR A 225 24.86 22.61 -10.14
C THR A 225 26.31 22.93 -9.94
N SER A 226 27.18 22.25 -10.66
CA SER A 226 28.61 22.49 -10.61
C SER A 226 29.27 22.26 -11.97
N ARG A 227 30.51 22.70 -12.10
CA ARG A 227 31.29 22.41 -13.29
C ARG A 227 31.72 20.95 -13.28
N SER A 228 31.60 20.29 -14.42
CA SER A 228 32.06 18.91 -14.57
C SER A 228 33.59 18.85 -14.40
N GLY A 229 34.05 17.94 -13.54
CA GLY A 229 35.48 17.69 -13.35
C GLY A 229 36.01 16.72 -14.41
N GLY A 230 37.11 17.06 -15.07
CA GLY A 230 37.78 16.17 -16.04
C GLY A 230 38.75 16.90 -16.94
N ALA A 231 39.65 16.17 -17.59
CA ALA A 231 40.57 16.68 -18.62
C ALA A 231 39.77 16.98 -19.88
N GLY A 232 39.29 18.21 -20.07
CA GLY A 232 38.50 18.63 -21.22
C GLY A 232 38.80 20.06 -21.65
N GLY A 233 38.44 20.38 -22.90
CA GLY A 233 38.70 21.68 -23.53
C GLY A 233 37.89 22.84 -22.92
N GLN A 234 38.02 24.03 -23.49
CA GLN A 234 37.49 25.30 -23.00
C GLN A 234 35.97 25.31 -22.67
N HIS A 235 35.21 24.41 -23.26
CA HIS A 235 33.74 24.31 -23.04
C HIS A 235 33.37 23.63 -21.71
N ILE A 236 34.13 22.60 -21.28
CA ILE A 236 33.88 21.85 -20.05
C ILE A 236 34.17 22.69 -18.82
N ASN A 237 35.14 23.59 -18.91
CA ASN A 237 35.57 24.49 -17.82
C ASN A 237 34.72 25.74 -17.65
N LYS A 238 33.80 26.03 -18.60
CA LYS A 238 32.97 27.26 -18.58
C LYS A 238 31.50 27.01 -18.30
N THR A 239 30.99 25.79 -18.53
CA THR A 239 29.56 25.43 -18.35
C THR A 239 29.35 24.58 -17.11
N GLU A 240 28.38 24.96 -16.27
CA GLU A 240 27.95 24.18 -15.08
C GLU A 240 26.97 23.11 -15.51
N SER A 241 27.47 22.03 -16.12
CA SER A 241 26.64 20.93 -16.63
C SER A 241 26.46 19.77 -15.64
N ALA A 242 27.32 19.65 -14.64
CA ALA A 242 27.18 18.64 -13.61
C ALA A 242 26.03 18.99 -12.64
N VAL A 243 25.22 17.99 -12.34
CA VAL A 243 24.05 18.11 -11.45
C VAL A 243 24.20 17.16 -10.28
N ARG A 244 24.03 17.69 -9.07
CA ARG A 244 23.94 16.96 -7.82
C ARG A 244 22.57 17.19 -7.21
N LEU A 245 21.87 16.11 -6.91
CA LEU A 245 20.54 16.14 -6.28
C LEU A 245 20.65 15.57 -4.88
N VAL A 246 20.03 16.25 -3.92
CA VAL A 246 19.98 15.83 -2.52
C VAL A 246 18.52 15.69 -2.11
N HIS A 247 18.08 14.51 -1.72
CA HIS A 247 16.76 14.31 -1.14
C HIS A 247 16.79 14.70 0.33
N THR A 248 16.21 15.85 0.67
CA THR A 248 16.28 16.49 1.99
C THR A 248 15.87 15.58 3.15
N PRO A 249 14.74 14.82 3.07
CA PRO A 249 14.28 13.98 4.19
C PRO A 249 15.20 12.79 4.48
N THR A 250 15.88 12.24 3.46
CA THR A 250 16.72 11.04 3.63
C THR A 250 18.20 11.32 3.58
N GLY A 251 18.61 12.49 3.11
CA GLY A 251 20.00 12.86 2.87
C GLY A 251 20.68 12.08 1.73
N ILE A 252 19.91 11.33 0.92
CA ILE A 252 20.45 10.55 -0.19
C ILE A 252 20.85 11.47 -1.32
N VAL A 253 22.02 11.22 -1.90
CA VAL A 253 22.62 12.04 -2.97
C VAL A 253 22.76 11.24 -4.25
N ALA A 254 22.42 11.87 -5.38
CA ALA A 254 22.73 11.38 -6.72
C ALA A 254 23.40 12.48 -7.54
N GLU A 255 24.42 12.13 -8.29
CA GLU A 255 25.19 13.05 -9.13
C GLU A 255 25.25 12.49 -10.55
N CYS A 256 25.20 13.38 -11.53
CA CYS A 256 25.40 13.03 -12.94
C CYS A 256 26.13 14.18 -13.65
N GLN A 257 27.17 13.81 -14.43
CA GLN A 257 27.98 14.72 -15.25
C GLN A 257 28.30 14.17 -16.64
N ASP A 258 27.57 13.12 -17.07
CA ASP A 258 27.91 12.35 -18.26
C ASP A 258 27.59 13.09 -19.57
N GLU A 259 26.58 13.95 -19.53
CA GLU A 259 26.10 14.64 -20.71
C GLU A 259 26.53 16.10 -20.73
N ARG A 260 26.60 16.67 -21.94
CA ARG A 260 26.87 18.11 -22.11
C ARG A 260 25.68 18.99 -21.70
N SER A 261 24.48 18.43 -21.67
CA SER A 261 23.25 19.12 -21.32
C SER A 261 22.95 18.96 -19.83
N GLN A 262 22.87 20.05 -19.10
CA GLN A 262 22.47 20.12 -17.68
C GLN A 262 21.09 19.48 -17.48
N LEU A 263 20.15 19.69 -18.41
CA LEU A 263 18.81 19.10 -18.32
C LEU A 263 18.86 17.58 -18.35
N LYS A 264 19.63 17.00 -19.29
CA LYS A 264 19.79 15.54 -19.38
C LYS A 264 20.50 14.95 -18.15
N ASN A 265 21.49 15.66 -17.61
CA ASN A 265 22.14 15.24 -16.37
C ASN A 265 21.17 15.29 -15.19
N LYS A 266 20.28 16.31 -15.12
CA LYS A 266 19.25 16.41 -14.09
C LYS A 266 18.27 15.22 -14.17
N GLU A 267 17.79 14.85 -15.37
CA GLU A 267 16.90 13.71 -15.58
C GLU A 267 17.55 12.41 -15.15
N LYS A 268 18.80 12.15 -15.57
CA LYS A 268 19.55 10.95 -15.16
C LYS A 268 19.81 10.91 -13.65
N ALA A 269 20.20 12.04 -13.07
CA ALA A 269 20.41 12.14 -11.63
C ALA A 269 19.11 11.90 -10.85
N MET A 270 17.96 12.36 -11.36
CA MET A 270 16.65 12.15 -10.77
C MET A 270 16.25 10.66 -10.78
N GLN A 271 16.47 9.97 -11.90
CA GLN A 271 16.24 8.52 -11.99
C GLN A 271 17.15 7.75 -11.03
N ALA A 272 18.43 8.11 -10.98
CA ALA A 272 19.39 7.49 -10.06
C ALA A 272 19.00 7.74 -8.57
N LEU A 273 18.52 8.95 -8.25
CA LEU A 273 18.06 9.30 -6.92
C LEU A 273 16.84 8.47 -6.51
N LYS A 274 15.84 8.35 -7.39
CA LYS A 274 14.64 7.51 -7.18
C LYS A 274 15.03 6.05 -6.92
N GLN A 275 15.94 5.50 -7.72
CA GLN A 275 16.44 4.11 -7.53
C GLN A 275 17.15 3.93 -6.18
N LYS A 276 18.03 4.86 -5.78
CA LYS A 276 18.73 4.82 -4.50
C LYS A 276 17.77 4.90 -3.30
N ILE A 277 16.73 5.73 -3.40
CA ILE A 277 15.69 5.84 -2.36
C ILE A 277 14.93 4.52 -2.22
N LEU A 278 14.46 3.93 -3.34
CA LEU A 278 13.79 2.64 -3.36
C LEU A 278 14.66 1.52 -2.79
N GLN A 279 15.95 1.49 -3.15
CA GLN A 279 16.89 0.51 -2.60
C GLN A 279 17.05 0.70 -1.09
N LYS A 280 17.18 1.93 -0.62
CA LYS A 280 17.31 2.22 0.81
C LYS A 280 16.06 1.86 1.61
N GLN A 281 14.88 2.06 1.02
CA GLN A 281 13.62 1.62 1.60
C GLN A 281 13.58 0.09 1.75
N ALA A 282 13.93 -0.63 0.69
CA ALA A 282 13.99 -2.09 0.72
C ALA A 282 14.94 -2.61 1.82
N GLU A 283 16.15 -2.04 1.90
CA GLU A 283 17.12 -2.38 2.94
C GLU A 283 16.61 -2.10 4.37
N ASN A 284 15.92 -0.97 4.55
CA ASN A 284 15.35 -0.60 5.85
C ASN A 284 14.20 -1.53 6.23
N ASN A 285 13.33 -1.88 5.28
CA ASN A 285 12.23 -2.83 5.50
C ASN A 285 12.77 -4.24 5.83
N GLU A 286 13.81 -4.71 5.13
CA GLU A 286 14.45 -5.99 5.46
C GLU A 286 15.04 -5.99 6.87
N LYS A 287 15.71 -4.91 7.26
CA LYS A 287 16.26 -4.76 8.62
C LYS A 287 15.14 -4.74 9.68
N TYR A 288 14.05 -4.03 9.41
CA TYR A 288 12.89 -3.96 10.30
C TYR A 288 12.26 -5.35 10.50
N ILE A 289 11.99 -6.07 9.41
CA ILE A 289 11.45 -7.44 9.45
C ILE A 289 12.41 -8.38 10.19
N LYS A 290 13.71 -8.27 9.94
CA LYS A 290 14.72 -9.09 10.63
C LYS A 290 14.78 -8.82 12.13
N ASN A 291 14.66 -7.56 12.55
CA ASN A 291 14.63 -7.18 13.96
C ASN A 291 13.35 -7.69 14.63
N GLN A 292 12.18 -7.45 14.04
CA GLN A 292 10.91 -8.00 14.53
C GLN A 292 10.96 -9.52 14.69
N ARG A 293 11.49 -10.22 13.67
CA ARG A 293 11.65 -11.67 13.70
C ARG A 293 12.51 -12.13 14.89
N ASN A 294 13.63 -11.46 15.13
CA ASN A 294 14.54 -11.82 16.23
C ASN A 294 13.89 -11.53 17.59
N GLU A 295 13.22 -10.41 17.75
CA GLU A 295 12.49 -10.06 18.98
C GLU A 295 11.37 -11.06 19.27
N LEU A 296 10.55 -11.41 18.28
CA LEU A 296 9.50 -12.41 18.43
C LEU A 296 10.07 -13.80 18.74
N LYS A 297 11.13 -14.24 18.03
CA LYS A 297 11.78 -15.51 18.33
C LYS A 297 12.32 -15.56 19.75
N ASN A 298 12.97 -14.52 20.22
CA ASN A 298 13.49 -14.42 21.58
C ASN A 298 12.36 -14.42 22.63
N ALA A 299 11.25 -13.72 22.36
CA ALA A 299 10.08 -13.69 23.23
C ALA A 299 9.36 -15.06 23.29
N ILE A 300 9.34 -15.80 22.18
CA ILE A 300 8.71 -17.13 22.07
C ILE A 300 9.59 -18.23 22.69
N PHE A 301 10.91 -18.02 22.84
CA PHE A 301 11.82 -18.99 23.49
C PHE A 301 11.39 -19.37 24.92
N SER A 302 10.47 -18.65 25.54
CA SER A 302 9.87 -18.95 26.83
C SER A 302 8.76 -20.03 26.82
N ASN A 303 8.77 -20.97 25.87
CA ASN A 303 7.92 -22.19 25.86
C ASN A 303 6.39 -21.97 25.94
N SER A 304 5.85 -20.89 25.39
CA SER A 304 4.41 -20.71 25.40
C SER A 304 3.79 -21.22 24.10
N THR A 305 3.18 -22.41 24.14
CA THR A 305 2.23 -22.86 23.12
C THR A 305 1.09 -21.83 23.05
N VAL A 306 0.80 -21.36 21.85
CA VAL A 306 -0.26 -20.35 21.62
C VAL A 306 -1.55 -21.05 21.18
N LEU A 307 -1.43 -22.05 20.30
CA LEU A 307 -2.54 -22.76 19.72
C LEU A 307 -2.26 -24.26 19.72
N GLU A 308 -3.24 -25.06 20.12
CA GLU A 308 -3.19 -26.51 20.11
C GLU A 308 -4.36 -27.04 19.26
N PHE A 309 -4.05 -27.93 18.32
CA PHE A 309 -5.01 -28.68 17.53
C PHE A 309 -5.02 -30.12 18.01
N ASP A 310 -6.07 -30.57 18.68
CA ASP A 310 -6.23 -31.92 19.19
C ASP A 310 -7.25 -32.68 18.32
N PHE A 311 -6.75 -33.48 17.39
CA PHE A 311 -7.56 -34.30 16.49
C PHE A 311 -8.25 -35.44 17.24
N ASP A 312 -7.64 -35.93 18.31
CA ASP A 312 -8.19 -37.04 19.09
C ASP A 312 -9.42 -36.58 19.89
N LYS A 313 -9.43 -35.32 20.36
CA LYS A 313 -10.56 -34.67 21.02
C LYS A 313 -11.48 -33.89 20.10
N ASN A 314 -11.10 -33.72 18.83
CA ASN A 314 -11.79 -32.88 17.84
C ASN A 314 -11.96 -31.43 18.30
N GLU A 315 -10.91 -30.88 18.90
CA GLU A 315 -10.88 -29.53 19.45
C GLU A 315 -9.63 -28.76 18.99
N ALA A 316 -9.76 -27.43 18.91
CA ALA A 316 -8.65 -26.51 18.86
C ALA A 316 -8.73 -25.57 20.07
N CYS A 317 -7.61 -25.31 20.74
CA CYS A 317 -7.57 -24.48 21.96
C CYS A 317 -6.54 -23.35 21.80
N HIS A 318 -6.95 -22.11 22.03
CA HIS A 318 -6.02 -21.00 22.21
C HIS A 318 -5.59 -20.94 23.67
N ILE A 319 -4.34 -21.30 23.95
CA ILE A 319 -3.85 -21.58 25.31
C ILE A 319 -3.90 -20.35 26.24
N LYS A 320 -3.58 -19.15 25.72
CA LYS A 320 -3.56 -17.93 26.53
C LYS A 320 -4.93 -17.53 27.05
N THR A 321 -5.96 -17.63 26.22
CA THR A 321 -7.34 -17.26 26.57
C THR A 321 -8.16 -18.42 27.09
N LYS A 322 -7.66 -19.67 26.96
CA LYS A 322 -8.35 -20.91 27.28
C LYS A 322 -9.69 -21.10 26.56
N VAL A 323 -9.79 -20.52 25.37
CA VAL A 323 -10.97 -20.65 24.52
C VAL A 323 -10.84 -21.88 23.66
N HIS A 324 -11.89 -22.71 23.66
CA HIS A 324 -11.97 -23.95 22.90
C HIS A 324 -12.89 -23.77 21.69
N PHE A 325 -12.47 -24.32 20.56
CA PHE A 325 -13.17 -24.26 19.28
C PHE A 325 -13.34 -25.67 18.73
N LYS A 326 -14.39 -25.90 17.97
CA LYS A 326 -14.51 -27.15 17.21
C LYS A 326 -13.45 -27.19 16.11
N LEU A 327 -12.68 -28.27 16.08
CA LEU A 327 -11.60 -28.44 15.10
C LEU A 327 -12.08 -28.23 13.67
N LYS A 328 -13.24 -28.78 13.31
CA LYS A 328 -13.83 -28.64 11.99
C LYS A 328 -14.01 -27.19 11.54
N GLU A 329 -14.49 -26.33 12.43
CA GLU A 329 -14.73 -24.92 12.12
C GLU A 329 -13.42 -24.18 11.80
N ILE A 330 -12.35 -24.50 12.52
CA ILE A 330 -11.03 -23.89 12.30
C ILE A 330 -10.40 -24.42 10.99
N LEU A 331 -10.58 -25.73 10.71
CA LEU A 331 -10.06 -26.33 9.48
C LEU A 331 -10.80 -25.87 8.22
N GLU A 332 -12.01 -25.35 8.35
CA GLU A 332 -12.77 -24.73 7.26
C GLU A 332 -12.36 -23.26 7.01
N GLY A 333 -11.39 -22.74 7.77
CA GLY A 333 -10.83 -21.39 7.58
C GLY A 333 -11.25 -20.37 8.65
N ASN A 334 -12.16 -20.73 9.56
CA ASN A 334 -12.79 -19.80 10.51
C ASN A 334 -11.85 -19.37 11.68
N LEU A 335 -10.56 -19.09 11.36
CA LEU A 335 -9.61 -18.54 12.31
C LEU A 335 -10.05 -17.16 12.82
N SER A 336 -10.88 -16.45 12.06
CA SER A 336 -11.47 -15.16 12.45
C SER A 336 -12.28 -15.24 13.75
N LYS A 337 -12.85 -16.42 14.11
CA LYS A 337 -13.52 -16.61 15.40
C LYS A 337 -12.53 -16.54 16.55
N ILE A 338 -11.37 -17.20 16.39
CA ILE A 338 -10.31 -17.15 17.41
C ILE A 338 -9.93 -15.69 17.69
N VAL A 339 -9.75 -14.89 16.63
CA VAL A 339 -9.38 -13.47 16.74
C VAL A 339 -10.44 -12.63 17.46
N ARG A 340 -11.74 -12.89 17.19
CA ARG A 340 -12.83 -12.14 17.83
C ARG A 340 -12.93 -12.40 19.34
N GLU A 341 -12.54 -13.57 19.78
CA GLU A 341 -12.61 -13.95 21.19
C GLU A 341 -11.33 -13.62 21.97
N ILE A 342 -10.26 -13.25 21.27
CA ILE A 342 -8.98 -12.82 21.86
C ILE A 342 -8.94 -11.30 22.08
N ASN A 343 -9.65 -10.52 21.27
CA ASN A 343 -9.74 -9.05 21.34
C ASN A 343 -10.91 -8.63 22.24
#